data_c5a40ea44ec47a57a65248e35cce72c9
#
_entry.id   c5a40ea44ec47a57a65248e35cce72c9
#
_cell.length_a   1.000
_cell.length_b   1.000
_cell.length_c   1.000
_cell.angle_alpha   90.00
_cell.angle_beta   90.00
_cell.angle_gamma   90.00
#
_symmetry.space_group_name_H-M   'P 1'
#
loop_
_entity.id
_entity.type
_entity.pdbx_description
1 polymer ?
#
loop_
_entity_poly.entity_id
_entity_poly.type
_entity_poly.pdbx_seq_one_letter_code
_entity_poly.pdbx_strand_id
1 'polypeptide(L)'
;MNQDFLDCISVANMRESDRLTIERFCPGRTLMYRAALSVYRAAAWDGVTAIAVGGGNNGGDGYALACILARNGHRCRIVKLSEKLTEDSSFYANLAAELSVTMEPYAPGAFAACDTIVDCLLGTGFQGSLREPWLSAVREINGSGARVISVDINSGMNGDTGEAETAVCSDLTVTVGFVKRGLVTENAGRYMKCLVVADIGIVLEKQEDKICTSGATEPPSGWCACPPWLQHDPIDVRNASEQELAQMETR
;
A
#
# COMPACT_ATOMS: atom_id res chain seq x y z
N MET A 1 -0.88 -2.72 -23.11
CA MET A 1 -2.24 -2.66 -23.69
C MET A 1 -2.89 -1.46 -23.02
N ASN A 2 -3.29 -0.44 -23.78
CA ASN A 2 -4.11 0.64 -23.21
C ASN A 2 -5.43 0.00 -22.81
N GLN A 3 -5.66 -0.14 -21.52
CA GLN A 3 -6.96 -0.50 -21.01
C GLN A 3 -7.76 0.81 -20.89
N ASP A 4 -8.88 0.90 -21.58
CA ASP A 4 -9.77 2.06 -21.50
C ASP A 4 -10.49 2.16 -20.15
N PHE A 5 -10.20 1.23 -19.22
CA PHE A 5 -10.81 1.17 -17.90
C PHE A 5 -9.92 0.47 -16.87
N LEU A 6 -10.15 0.76 -15.59
CA LEU A 6 -9.67 0.02 -14.42
C LEU A 6 -10.85 -0.59 -13.66
N ASP A 7 -10.67 -1.79 -13.14
CA ASP A 7 -11.66 -2.39 -12.25
C ASP A 7 -11.66 -1.68 -10.89
N CYS A 8 -12.88 -1.35 -10.43
CA CYS A 8 -13.14 -0.69 -9.16
C CYS A 8 -14.06 -1.57 -8.33
N ILE A 9 -13.58 -2.05 -7.18
CA ILE A 9 -14.23 -3.11 -6.43
C ILE A 9 -14.40 -2.77 -4.95
N SER A 10 -15.32 -3.50 -4.31
CA SER A 10 -15.49 -3.43 -2.87
C SER A 10 -14.31 -4.07 -2.12
N VAL A 11 -14.09 -3.64 -0.88
CA VAL A 11 -13.12 -4.27 0.04
C VAL A 11 -13.40 -5.76 0.23
N ALA A 12 -14.67 -6.15 0.27
CA ALA A 12 -15.06 -7.56 0.41
C ALA A 12 -14.60 -8.39 -0.80
N ASN A 13 -14.83 -7.87 -2.01
CA ASN A 13 -14.39 -8.53 -3.25
C ASN A 13 -12.86 -8.56 -3.35
N MET A 14 -12.17 -7.46 -2.95
CA MET A 14 -10.71 -7.43 -2.93
C MET A 14 -10.14 -8.55 -2.05
N ARG A 15 -10.67 -8.73 -0.84
CA ARG A 15 -10.25 -9.79 0.08
C ARG A 15 -10.50 -11.20 -0.46
N GLU A 16 -11.65 -11.41 -1.09
CA GLU A 16 -11.98 -12.71 -1.67
C GLU A 16 -11.10 -13.00 -2.89
N SER A 17 -10.84 -12.01 -3.74
CA SER A 17 -9.92 -12.11 -4.88
C SER A 17 -8.48 -12.44 -4.43
N ASP A 18 -8.00 -11.79 -3.36
CA ASP A 18 -6.70 -12.06 -2.76
C ASP A 18 -6.64 -13.50 -2.21
N ARG A 19 -7.62 -13.90 -1.39
CA ARG A 19 -7.73 -15.26 -0.84
C ARG A 19 -7.71 -16.33 -1.94
N LEU A 20 -8.54 -16.17 -2.98
CA LEU A 20 -8.60 -17.11 -4.10
C LEU A 20 -7.29 -17.17 -4.88
N THR A 21 -6.64 -16.03 -5.04
CA THR A 21 -5.34 -15.97 -5.74
C THR A 21 -4.28 -16.71 -4.94
N ILE A 22 -4.23 -16.52 -3.62
CA ILE A 22 -3.28 -17.23 -2.74
C ILE A 22 -3.54 -18.73 -2.76
N GLU A 23 -4.80 -19.14 -2.67
CA GLU A 23 -5.14 -20.56 -2.64
C GLU A 23 -4.85 -21.33 -3.94
N ARG A 24 -4.89 -20.64 -5.10
CA ARG A 24 -4.90 -21.32 -6.40
C ARG A 24 -3.75 -20.98 -7.33
N PHE A 25 -3.14 -19.81 -7.19
CA PHE A 25 -2.26 -19.27 -8.24
C PHE A 25 -0.91 -18.78 -7.77
N CYS A 26 -0.83 -18.13 -6.61
CA CYS A 26 0.38 -17.44 -6.19
C CYS A 26 0.49 -17.38 -4.67
N PRO A 27 1.60 -17.81 -4.06
CA PRO A 27 1.80 -17.71 -2.61
C PRO A 27 1.63 -16.26 -2.11
N GLY A 28 1.03 -16.10 -0.91
CA GLY A 28 0.84 -14.77 -0.29
C GLY A 28 2.14 -13.98 -0.14
N ARG A 29 3.23 -14.67 0.21
CA ARG A 29 4.57 -14.09 0.30
C ARG A 29 5.04 -13.47 -1.02
N THR A 30 4.75 -14.10 -2.15
CA THR A 30 5.07 -13.57 -3.48
C THR A 30 4.23 -12.34 -3.82
N LEU A 31 2.93 -12.35 -3.47
CA LEU A 31 2.07 -11.18 -3.65
C LEU A 31 2.55 -10.00 -2.80
N MET A 32 2.93 -10.25 -1.55
CA MET A 32 3.50 -9.24 -0.64
C MET A 32 4.81 -8.64 -1.19
N TYR A 33 5.70 -9.47 -1.75
CA TYR A 33 6.89 -8.98 -2.45
C TYR A 33 6.55 -8.08 -3.63
N ARG A 34 5.59 -8.49 -4.48
CA ARG A 34 5.15 -7.71 -5.63
C ARG A 34 4.51 -6.39 -5.22
N ALA A 35 3.71 -6.38 -4.14
CA ALA A 35 3.16 -5.15 -3.57
C ALA A 35 4.29 -4.19 -3.17
N ALA A 36 5.26 -4.66 -2.39
CA ALA A 36 6.43 -3.89 -1.99
C ALA A 36 7.26 -3.39 -3.17
N LEU A 37 7.50 -4.25 -4.17
CA LEU A 37 8.25 -3.89 -5.39
C LEU A 37 7.54 -2.81 -6.20
N SER A 38 6.20 -2.83 -6.25
CA SER A 38 5.44 -1.79 -6.94
C SER A 38 5.57 -0.43 -6.24
N VAL A 39 5.54 -0.41 -4.91
CA VAL A 39 5.79 0.80 -4.13
C VAL A 39 7.21 1.31 -4.36
N TYR A 40 8.20 0.39 -4.36
CA TYR A 40 9.59 0.75 -4.66
C TYR A 40 9.73 1.39 -6.04
N ARG A 41 9.07 0.87 -7.07
CA ARG A 41 9.10 1.39 -8.45
C ARG A 41 8.31 2.68 -8.63
N ALA A 42 7.31 2.93 -7.76
CA ALA A 42 6.45 4.12 -7.84
C ALA A 42 7.12 5.41 -7.37
N ALA A 43 8.25 5.32 -6.67
CA ALA A 43 8.85 6.47 -5.99
C ALA A 43 10.37 6.55 -6.17
N ALA A 44 10.90 7.75 -6.03
CA ALA A 44 12.34 7.97 -5.80
C ALA A 44 12.63 7.87 -4.29
N TRP A 45 13.79 7.33 -3.93
CA TRP A 45 14.17 7.01 -2.56
C TRP A 45 15.44 7.76 -2.16
N ASP A 46 15.28 9.05 -1.90
CA ASP A 46 16.35 9.91 -1.44
C ASP A 46 16.27 10.11 0.08
N GLY A 47 17.42 10.26 0.73
CA GLY A 47 17.48 10.55 2.17
C GLY A 47 17.15 9.39 3.08
N VAL A 48 16.45 9.64 4.18
CA VAL A 48 16.06 8.67 5.21
C VAL A 48 14.58 8.34 5.11
N THR A 49 14.26 7.06 4.95
CA THR A 49 12.89 6.56 4.90
C THR A 49 12.48 5.93 6.23
N ALA A 50 11.37 6.38 6.82
CA ALA A 50 10.70 5.69 7.91
C ALA A 50 9.49 4.92 7.37
N ILE A 51 9.37 3.63 7.71
CA ILE A 51 8.24 2.78 7.30
C ILE A 51 7.42 2.48 8.54
N ALA A 52 6.22 3.03 8.59
CA ALA A 52 5.27 2.82 9.68
C ALA A 52 4.48 1.53 9.43
N VAL A 53 4.61 0.53 10.29
CA VAL A 53 4.01 -0.79 10.07
C VAL A 53 2.98 -1.16 11.13
N GLY A 54 1.88 -1.76 10.67
CA GLY A 54 0.87 -2.40 11.51
C GLY A 54 1.04 -3.91 11.63
N GLY A 55 0.05 -4.57 12.22
CA GLY A 55 0.08 -6.02 12.50
C GLY A 55 -0.57 -6.91 11.43
N GLY A 56 -1.03 -6.32 10.32
CA GLY A 56 -1.68 -7.03 9.21
C GLY A 56 -0.76 -7.21 7.99
N ASN A 57 -1.34 -7.66 6.87
CA ASN A 57 -0.61 -7.86 5.61
C ASN A 57 -0.04 -6.54 5.06
N ASN A 58 -0.75 -5.42 5.22
CA ASN A 58 -0.21 -4.11 4.83
C ASN A 58 1.10 -3.76 5.58
N GLY A 59 1.20 -4.13 6.87
CA GLY A 59 2.48 -4.06 7.60
C GLY A 59 3.54 -4.98 7.01
N GLY A 60 3.13 -6.16 6.52
CA GLY A 60 4.00 -7.10 5.81
C GLY A 60 4.58 -6.51 4.53
N ASP A 61 3.77 -5.79 3.75
CA ASP A 61 4.23 -5.05 2.56
C ASP A 61 5.32 -4.03 2.95
N GLY A 62 5.17 -3.37 4.11
CA GLY A 62 6.16 -2.45 4.67
C GLY A 62 7.48 -3.14 5.04
N TYR A 63 7.43 -4.33 5.66
CA TYR A 63 8.64 -5.11 5.95
C TYR A 63 9.33 -5.57 4.65
N ALA A 64 8.57 -6.04 3.67
CA ALA A 64 9.09 -6.42 2.36
C ALA A 64 9.74 -5.23 1.63
N LEU A 65 9.12 -4.05 1.69
CA LEU A 65 9.69 -2.82 1.13
C LEU A 65 11.00 -2.44 1.81
N ALA A 66 11.10 -2.57 3.15
CA ALA A 66 12.34 -2.33 3.88
C ALA A 66 13.47 -3.23 3.40
N CYS A 67 13.17 -4.52 3.12
CA CYS A 67 14.15 -5.44 2.55
C CYS A 67 14.63 -4.99 1.16
N ILE A 68 13.72 -4.54 0.30
CA ILE A 68 14.07 -4.03 -1.03
C ILE A 68 14.94 -2.78 -0.93
N LEU A 69 14.55 -1.82 -0.09
CA LEU A 69 15.30 -0.58 0.12
C LEU A 69 16.70 -0.84 0.65
N ALA A 70 16.84 -1.67 1.69
CA ALA A 70 18.13 -1.99 2.28
C ALA A 70 19.08 -2.66 1.28
N ARG A 71 18.59 -3.60 0.47
CA ARG A 71 19.37 -4.27 -0.58
C ARG A 71 19.83 -3.36 -1.70
N ASN A 72 19.05 -2.31 -1.97
CA ASN A 72 19.42 -1.30 -2.97
C ASN A 72 20.21 -0.13 -2.36
N GLY A 73 20.69 -0.27 -1.11
CA GLY A 73 21.57 0.70 -0.44
C GLY A 73 20.85 1.96 0.06
N HIS A 74 19.51 1.96 0.12
CA HIS A 74 18.75 3.07 0.68
C HIS A 74 18.69 3.00 2.20
N ARG A 75 18.77 4.15 2.86
CA ARG A 75 18.66 4.25 4.31
C ARG A 75 17.20 4.18 4.74
N CYS A 76 16.82 3.10 5.41
CA CYS A 76 15.47 2.95 5.93
C CYS A 76 15.46 2.42 7.36
N ARG A 77 14.35 2.66 8.06
CA ARG A 77 14.04 2.09 9.37
C ARG A 77 12.55 1.80 9.46
N ILE A 78 12.19 0.88 10.33
CA ILE A 78 10.81 0.46 10.57
C ILE A 78 10.35 0.99 11.92
N VAL A 79 9.17 1.61 11.94
CA VAL A 79 8.47 2.06 13.15
C VAL A 79 7.24 1.18 13.36
N LYS A 80 7.25 0.35 14.42
CA LYS A 80 6.21 -0.65 14.67
C LYS A 80 5.10 -0.11 15.58
N LEU A 81 3.86 -0.17 15.13
CA LEU A 81 2.68 0.10 15.95
C LEU A 81 2.03 -1.17 16.51
N SER A 82 2.49 -2.33 16.11
CA SER A 82 2.02 -3.64 16.58
C SER A 82 3.18 -4.65 16.63
N GLU A 83 3.14 -5.52 17.63
CA GLU A 83 4.02 -6.69 17.70
C GLU A 83 3.39 -7.94 17.03
N LYS A 84 2.12 -7.85 16.63
CA LYS A 84 1.45 -8.93 15.89
C LYS A 84 1.96 -8.96 14.45
N LEU A 85 2.16 -10.16 13.94
CA LEU A 85 2.58 -10.40 12.56
C LEU A 85 1.72 -11.53 11.97
N THR A 86 1.42 -11.46 10.68
CA THR A 86 0.97 -12.62 9.92
C THR A 86 2.14 -13.52 9.59
N GLU A 87 1.91 -14.73 9.09
CA GLU A 87 2.99 -15.65 8.70
C GLU A 87 3.93 -15.01 7.66
N ASP A 88 3.37 -14.43 6.60
CA ASP A 88 4.13 -13.77 5.55
C ASP A 88 4.84 -12.50 6.05
N SER A 89 4.18 -11.72 6.92
CA SER A 89 4.82 -10.55 7.56
C SER A 89 5.99 -10.95 8.43
N SER A 90 5.90 -12.08 9.16
CA SER A 90 6.99 -12.59 10.00
C SER A 90 8.22 -12.96 9.17
N PHE A 91 8.00 -13.54 7.99
CA PHE A 91 9.10 -13.86 7.07
C PHE A 91 9.89 -12.59 6.70
N TYR A 92 9.21 -11.53 6.24
CA TYR A 92 9.87 -10.30 5.84
C TYR A 92 10.44 -9.51 7.03
N ALA A 93 9.80 -9.57 8.20
CA ALA A 93 10.36 -8.96 9.42
C ALA A 93 11.70 -9.60 9.82
N ASN A 94 11.79 -10.95 9.75
CA ASN A 94 13.04 -11.66 10.00
C ASN A 94 14.12 -11.32 8.96
N LEU A 95 13.75 -11.30 7.68
CA LEU A 95 14.66 -10.93 6.60
C LEU A 95 15.16 -9.47 6.74
N ALA A 96 14.31 -8.54 7.14
CA ALA A 96 14.69 -7.16 7.40
C ALA A 96 15.68 -7.06 8.57
N ALA A 97 15.51 -7.90 9.62
CA ALA A 97 16.46 -7.99 10.73
C ALA A 97 17.82 -8.53 10.27
N GLU A 98 17.85 -9.57 9.44
CA GLU A 98 19.08 -10.13 8.83
C GLU A 98 19.82 -9.08 7.97
N LEU A 99 19.06 -8.22 7.29
CA LEU A 99 19.60 -7.09 6.52
C LEU A 99 19.99 -5.89 7.40
N SER A 100 19.93 -6.03 8.72
CA SER A 100 20.28 -4.99 9.70
C SER A 100 19.42 -3.73 9.59
N VAL A 101 18.18 -3.84 9.12
CA VAL A 101 17.21 -2.74 9.15
C VAL A 101 16.83 -2.46 10.60
N THR A 102 17.00 -1.23 11.05
CA THR A 102 16.59 -0.81 12.40
C THR A 102 15.06 -0.91 12.53
N MET A 103 14.59 -1.58 13.56
CA MET A 103 13.17 -1.72 13.90
C MET A 103 12.92 -1.28 15.32
N GLU A 104 12.05 -0.31 15.51
CA GLU A 104 11.75 0.26 16.83
C GLU A 104 10.23 0.36 17.05
N PRO A 105 9.73 0.21 18.28
CA PRO A 105 8.33 0.49 18.57
C PRO A 105 8.05 1.98 18.37
N TYR A 106 6.82 2.29 17.98
CA TYR A 106 6.38 3.68 17.88
C TYR A 106 6.48 4.39 19.23
N ALA A 107 7.08 5.55 19.21
CA ALA A 107 7.06 6.53 20.29
C ALA A 107 6.92 7.93 19.68
N PRO A 108 6.35 8.93 20.39
CA PRO A 108 6.28 10.29 19.88
C PRO A 108 7.66 10.81 19.43
N GLY A 109 7.73 11.39 18.25
CA GLY A 109 8.97 11.80 17.60
C GLY A 109 9.59 10.73 16.69
N ALA A 110 8.96 9.56 16.56
CA ALA A 110 9.47 8.46 15.74
C ALA A 110 9.61 8.82 14.25
N PHE A 111 8.89 9.79 13.76
CA PHE A 111 8.96 10.23 12.35
C PHE A 111 9.76 11.52 12.15
N ALA A 112 10.43 12.00 13.20
CA ALA A 112 11.30 13.18 13.06
C ALA A 112 12.52 12.89 12.16
N ALA A 113 12.97 13.92 11.44
CA ALA A 113 14.14 13.86 10.57
C ALA A 113 14.10 12.75 9.49
N CYS A 114 12.92 12.45 8.99
CA CYS A 114 12.74 11.59 7.82
C CYS A 114 12.45 12.44 6.58
N ASP A 115 13.00 12.04 5.44
CA ASP A 115 12.70 12.65 4.14
C ASP A 115 11.45 12.03 3.52
N THR A 116 11.26 10.73 3.75
CA THR A 116 10.08 9.98 3.31
C THR A 116 9.50 9.15 4.46
N ILE A 117 8.18 9.13 4.56
CA ILE A 117 7.44 8.23 5.44
C ILE A 117 6.54 7.35 4.59
N VAL A 118 6.62 6.02 4.82
CA VAL A 118 5.74 5.06 4.17
C VAL A 118 4.70 4.59 5.18
N ASP A 119 3.45 4.79 4.87
CA ASP A 119 2.30 4.35 5.65
C ASP A 119 1.89 2.93 5.23
N CYS A 120 2.27 1.96 6.04
CA CYS A 120 1.85 0.56 5.99
C CYS A 120 1.13 0.15 7.28
N LEU A 121 0.42 1.10 7.92
CA LEU A 121 -0.21 0.87 9.22
C LEU A 121 -1.47 0.02 9.12
N LEU A 122 -2.41 0.42 8.26
CA LEU A 122 -3.74 -0.18 8.10
C LEU A 122 -4.10 -0.25 6.62
N GLY A 123 -4.61 -1.39 6.16
CA GLY A 123 -5.12 -1.58 4.80
C GLY A 123 -6.62 -1.85 4.80
N THR A 124 -7.12 -2.67 3.88
CA THR A 124 -8.53 -3.03 3.70
C THR A 124 -9.21 -3.57 4.96
N GLY A 125 -8.45 -3.96 6.00
CA GLY A 125 -8.96 -4.46 7.28
C GLY A 125 -9.60 -3.40 8.18
N PHE A 126 -9.30 -2.13 7.99
CA PHE A 126 -9.70 -1.07 8.91
C PHE A 126 -11.17 -0.67 8.74
N GLN A 127 -11.84 -0.47 9.87
CA GLN A 127 -13.19 0.09 9.95
C GLN A 127 -13.33 0.92 11.22
N GLY A 128 -14.09 2.00 11.16
CA GLY A 128 -14.37 2.88 12.29
C GLY A 128 -13.34 3.99 12.47
N SER A 129 -13.08 4.39 13.71
CA SER A 129 -12.20 5.52 14.06
C SER A 129 -10.87 5.04 14.62
N LEU A 130 -9.80 5.77 14.33
CA LEU A 130 -8.47 5.51 14.90
C LEU A 130 -8.48 5.75 16.42
N ARG A 131 -7.77 4.88 17.13
CA ARG A 131 -7.53 4.99 18.58
C ARG A 131 -6.02 5.08 18.83
N GLU A 132 -5.64 5.47 20.04
CA GLU A 132 -4.22 5.44 20.42
C GLU A 132 -3.65 4.01 20.39
N PRO A 133 -2.40 3.85 20.00
CA PRO A 133 -1.42 4.87 19.56
C PRO A 133 -1.52 5.28 18.08
N TRP A 134 -2.41 4.66 17.30
CA TRP A 134 -2.57 4.86 15.85
C TRP A 134 -2.93 6.30 15.50
N LEU A 135 -3.82 6.92 16.30
CA LEU A 135 -4.24 8.29 16.09
C LEU A 135 -3.06 9.27 16.23
N SER A 136 -2.24 9.09 17.27
CA SER A 136 -1.04 9.89 17.49
C SER A 136 -0.03 9.73 16.36
N ALA A 137 0.21 8.50 15.90
CA ALA A 137 1.11 8.22 14.79
C ALA A 137 0.65 8.89 13.49
N VAL A 138 -0.63 8.77 13.13
CA VAL A 138 -1.20 9.41 11.94
C VAL A 138 -1.09 10.93 12.01
N ARG A 139 -1.37 11.54 13.17
CA ARG A 139 -1.20 12.99 13.36
C ARG A 139 0.26 13.43 13.21
N GLU A 140 1.19 12.64 13.73
CA GLU A 140 2.62 12.92 13.60
C GLU A 140 3.08 12.80 12.13
N ILE A 141 2.66 11.75 11.41
CA ILE A 141 2.93 11.59 9.97
C ILE A 141 2.42 12.81 9.20
N ASN A 142 1.17 13.21 9.42
CA ASN A 142 0.56 14.36 8.72
C ASN A 142 1.24 15.69 9.05
N GLY A 143 1.83 15.83 10.22
CA GLY A 143 2.55 17.02 10.66
C GLY A 143 4.06 17.02 10.39
N SER A 144 4.61 15.94 9.85
CA SER A 144 6.06 15.74 9.72
C SER A 144 6.76 16.65 8.70
N GLY A 145 6.04 17.08 7.66
CA GLY A 145 6.60 17.76 6.49
C GLY A 145 7.41 16.87 5.54
N ALA A 146 7.56 15.57 5.85
CA ALA A 146 8.17 14.59 4.97
C ALA A 146 7.25 14.25 3.79
N ARG A 147 7.82 13.69 2.72
CA ARG A 147 7.02 13.06 1.67
C ARG A 147 6.33 11.81 2.22
N VAL A 148 5.02 11.70 2.02
CA VAL A 148 4.23 10.57 2.54
C VAL A 148 3.75 9.68 1.40
N ILE A 149 4.00 8.37 1.52
CA ILE A 149 3.54 7.34 0.60
C ILE A 149 2.66 6.35 1.37
N SER A 150 1.38 6.22 1.00
CA SER A 150 0.50 5.21 1.60
C SER A 150 0.44 3.95 0.71
N VAL A 151 0.49 2.79 1.34
CA VAL A 151 0.39 1.49 0.68
C VAL A 151 -1.03 0.96 0.85
N ASP A 152 -1.63 0.55 -0.25
CA ASP A 152 -2.96 -0.02 -0.38
C ASP A 152 -4.09 1.01 -0.14
N ILE A 153 -4.27 1.49 1.07
CA ILE A 153 -5.26 2.50 1.48
C ILE A 153 -4.61 3.42 2.51
N ASN A 154 -4.89 4.71 2.45
CA ASN A 154 -4.44 5.66 3.47
C ASN A 154 -4.96 5.24 4.85
N SER A 155 -4.06 5.00 5.80
CA SER A 155 -4.44 4.48 7.11
C SER A 155 -5.41 5.39 7.85
N GLY A 156 -6.53 4.82 8.29
CA GLY A 156 -7.65 5.53 8.90
C GLY A 156 -8.82 5.80 7.97
N MET A 157 -8.69 5.57 6.66
CA MET A 157 -9.77 5.74 5.68
C MET A 157 -10.53 4.41 5.45
N ASN A 158 -11.83 4.50 5.28
CA ASN A 158 -12.67 3.37 4.90
C ASN A 158 -12.51 3.07 3.40
N GLY A 159 -12.11 1.84 3.07
CA GLY A 159 -11.81 1.43 1.70
C GLY A 159 -13.02 1.32 0.78
N ASP A 160 -14.26 1.29 1.30
CA ASP A 160 -15.48 1.25 0.50
C ASP A 160 -16.11 2.63 0.33
N THR A 161 -16.05 3.51 1.34
CA THR A 161 -16.74 4.80 1.33
C THR A 161 -15.82 6.02 1.15
N GLY A 162 -14.51 5.83 1.37
CA GLY A 162 -13.54 6.93 1.41
C GLY A 162 -13.67 7.85 2.62
N GLU A 163 -14.56 7.52 3.57
CA GLU A 163 -14.77 8.31 4.76
C GLU A 163 -13.67 8.06 5.79
N ALA A 164 -13.29 9.11 6.49
CA ALA A 164 -12.40 9.07 7.63
C ALA A 164 -12.66 10.25 8.57
N GLU A 165 -12.58 10.02 9.87
CA GLU A 165 -12.48 11.08 10.85
C GLU A 165 -11.06 11.68 10.85
N THR A 166 -10.07 10.82 10.78
CA THR A 166 -8.66 11.15 10.62
C THR A 166 -8.00 10.04 9.80
N ALA A 167 -7.27 10.41 8.76
CA ALA A 167 -6.48 9.47 7.96
C ALA A 167 -5.13 10.08 7.61
N VAL A 168 -4.20 9.24 7.17
CA VAL A 168 -2.92 9.69 6.61
C VAL A 168 -3.18 10.50 5.35
N CYS A 169 -2.53 11.68 5.26
CA CYS A 169 -2.50 12.51 4.07
C CYS A 169 -1.24 12.18 3.26
N SER A 170 -1.39 11.56 2.11
CA SER A 170 -0.27 11.12 1.28
C SER A 170 -0.02 12.01 0.07
N ASP A 171 1.25 12.10 -0.33
CA ASP A 171 1.64 12.63 -1.64
C ASP A 171 1.39 11.59 -2.74
N LEU A 172 1.52 10.31 -2.39
CA LEU A 172 1.29 9.18 -3.28
C LEU A 172 0.61 8.05 -2.51
N THR A 173 -0.46 7.50 -3.07
CA THR A 173 -1.05 6.23 -2.62
C THR A 173 -0.83 5.18 -3.72
N VAL A 174 -0.23 4.05 -3.36
CA VAL A 174 -0.07 2.91 -4.26
C VAL A 174 -1.05 1.83 -3.83
N THR A 175 -2.19 1.74 -4.53
CA THR A 175 -3.21 0.73 -4.23
C THR A 175 -2.88 -0.60 -4.90
N VAL A 176 -3.01 -1.69 -4.16
CA VAL A 176 -2.56 -3.02 -4.57
C VAL A 176 -3.71 -3.82 -5.19
N GLY A 177 -3.44 -4.46 -6.33
CA GLY A 177 -4.39 -5.25 -7.09
C GLY A 177 -5.39 -4.39 -7.86
N PHE A 178 -6.52 -4.10 -7.26
CA PHE A 178 -7.59 -3.32 -7.87
C PHE A 178 -7.87 -2.05 -7.10
N VAL A 179 -8.52 -1.08 -7.76
CA VAL A 179 -8.97 0.15 -7.11
C VAL A 179 -10.10 -0.18 -6.15
N LYS A 180 -9.99 0.21 -4.87
CA LYS A 180 -11.09 0.11 -3.90
C LYS A 180 -12.03 1.29 -4.08
N ARG A 181 -13.34 1.07 -4.01
CA ARG A 181 -14.37 2.08 -4.25
C ARG A 181 -14.14 3.38 -3.48
N GLY A 182 -13.74 3.27 -2.22
CA GLY A 182 -13.49 4.42 -1.37
C GLY A 182 -12.37 5.33 -1.88
N LEU A 183 -11.39 4.82 -2.62
CA LEU A 183 -10.25 5.60 -3.11
C LEU A 183 -10.59 6.58 -4.24
N VAL A 184 -11.74 6.40 -4.87
CA VAL A 184 -12.19 7.25 -6.00
C VAL A 184 -13.37 8.15 -5.65
N THR A 185 -13.75 8.21 -4.39
CA THR A 185 -14.75 9.14 -3.88
C THR A 185 -14.16 10.54 -3.67
N GLU A 186 -15.00 11.58 -3.71
CA GLU A 186 -14.57 12.95 -3.42
C GLU A 186 -13.92 13.09 -2.03
N ASN A 187 -14.37 12.30 -1.06
CA ASN A 187 -13.77 12.28 0.27
C ASN A 187 -12.30 11.83 0.26
N ALA A 188 -11.97 10.83 -0.54
CA ALA A 188 -10.60 10.31 -0.64
C ALA A 188 -9.61 11.35 -1.18
N GLY A 189 -10.05 12.21 -2.11
CA GLY A 189 -9.23 13.29 -2.65
C GLY A 189 -8.72 14.30 -1.63
N ARG A 190 -9.25 14.29 -0.40
CA ARG A 190 -8.74 15.10 0.72
C ARG A 190 -7.49 14.52 1.36
N TYR A 191 -7.26 13.22 1.18
CA TYR A 191 -6.21 12.46 1.85
C TYR A 191 -5.09 12.00 0.91
N MET A 192 -5.23 12.18 -0.42
CA MET A 192 -4.18 11.79 -1.37
C MET A 192 -4.06 12.79 -2.51
N LYS A 193 -2.82 13.06 -2.93
CA LYS A 193 -2.55 13.91 -4.10
C LYS A 193 -2.48 13.10 -5.39
N CYS A 194 -2.04 11.85 -5.29
CA CYS A 194 -1.83 10.95 -6.42
C CYS A 194 -2.19 9.52 -6.02
N LEU A 195 -2.89 8.80 -6.88
CA LEU A 195 -3.24 7.39 -6.74
C LEU A 195 -2.68 6.60 -7.92
N VAL A 196 -1.92 5.56 -7.65
CA VAL A 196 -1.36 4.63 -8.65
C VAL A 196 -1.83 3.22 -8.33
N VAL A 197 -2.18 2.46 -9.36
CA VAL A 197 -2.58 1.07 -9.23
C VAL A 197 -1.38 0.15 -9.44
N ALA A 198 -1.17 -0.78 -8.53
CA ALA A 198 -0.16 -1.83 -8.64
C ALA A 198 -0.82 -3.14 -9.08
N ASP A 199 -0.59 -3.56 -10.32
CA ASP A 199 -1.00 -4.88 -10.79
C ASP A 199 0.03 -5.93 -10.35
N ILE A 200 -0.29 -6.65 -9.28
CA ILE A 200 0.55 -7.68 -8.67
C ILE A 200 0.16 -9.11 -9.10
N GLY A 201 -0.85 -9.24 -9.97
CA GLY A 201 -1.32 -10.53 -10.48
C GLY A 201 -2.45 -11.15 -9.67
N ILE A 202 -3.25 -10.36 -8.97
CA ILE A 202 -4.46 -10.84 -8.30
C ILE A 202 -5.52 -11.17 -9.35
N VAL A 203 -6.14 -12.33 -9.20
CA VAL A 203 -7.24 -12.77 -10.05
C VAL A 203 -8.55 -12.27 -9.48
N LEU A 204 -9.28 -11.46 -10.26
CA LEU A 204 -10.56 -10.90 -9.85
C LEU A 204 -11.61 -11.99 -9.67
N GLU A 205 -12.19 -12.08 -8.47
CA GLU A 205 -13.25 -13.05 -8.18
C GLU A 205 -14.56 -12.67 -8.91
N LYS A 206 -14.95 -11.40 -8.82
CA LYS A 206 -16.21 -10.92 -9.37
C LYS A 206 -16.08 -9.54 -9.98
N GLN A 207 -16.61 -9.39 -11.21
CA GLN A 207 -16.73 -8.06 -11.85
C GLN A 207 -17.70 -7.18 -11.05
N GLU A 208 -17.27 -5.94 -10.78
CA GLU A 208 -18.09 -4.90 -10.15
C GLU A 208 -18.06 -3.63 -11.03
N ASP A 209 -17.75 -2.48 -10.44
CA ASP A 209 -17.72 -1.21 -11.17
C ASP A 209 -16.44 -1.07 -12.01
N LYS A 210 -16.45 -0.15 -12.97
CA LYS A 210 -15.30 0.21 -13.79
C LYS A 210 -15.10 1.73 -13.79
N ILE A 211 -13.83 2.14 -13.87
CA ILE A 211 -13.44 3.53 -14.01
C ILE A 211 -13.00 3.73 -15.45
N CYS A 212 -13.61 4.68 -16.15
CA CYS A 212 -13.18 5.05 -17.49
C CYS A 212 -11.87 5.84 -17.43
N THR A 213 -10.82 5.35 -18.08
CA THR A 213 -9.50 6.00 -18.13
C THR A 213 -9.25 6.78 -19.43
N SER A 214 -10.15 6.69 -20.40
CA SER A 214 -10.00 7.34 -21.72
C SER A 214 -10.18 8.87 -21.72
N GLY A 215 -10.35 9.49 -20.53
CA GLY A 215 -10.57 10.95 -20.43
C GLY A 215 -11.90 11.43 -20.96
N ALA A 216 -12.87 10.55 -21.23
CA ALA A 216 -14.21 10.91 -21.65
C ALA A 216 -14.92 11.70 -20.55
N THR A 217 -15.49 12.85 -20.90
CA THR A 217 -16.27 13.68 -19.96
C THR A 217 -17.56 13.01 -19.52
N GLU A 218 -18.06 12.07 -20.31
CA GLU A 218 -19.20 11.21 -19.98
C GLU A 218 -18.76 9.74 -20.12
N PRO A 219 -18.54 9.03 -19.01
CA PRO A 219 -18.19 7.62 -19.05
C PRO A 219 -19.37 6.78 -19.60
N PRO A 220 -19.10 5.60 -20.20
CA PRO A 220 -20.16 4.67 -20.61
C PRO A 220 -21.11 4.36 -19.45
N SER A 221 -22.36 4.01 -19.76
CA SER A 221 -23.36 3.67 -18.75
C SER A 221 -22.84 2.55 -17.84
N GLY A 222 -22.89 2.78 -16.51
CA GLY A 222 -22.39 1.85 -15.49
C GLY A 222 -20.90 1.96 -15.18
N TRP A 223 -20.20 2.97 -15.73
CA TRP A 223 -18.80 3.26 -15.40
C TRP A 223 -18.70 4.54 -14.57
N CYS A 224 -17.73 4.58 -13.65
CA CYS A 224 -17.40 5.78 -12.89
C CYS A 224 -16.48 6.70 -13.69
N ALA A 225 -16.59 8.00 -13.48
CA ALA A 225 -15.62 8.97 -14.01
C ALA A 225 -14.25 8.76 -13.34
N CYS A 226 -13.17 8.97 -14.09
CA CYS A 226 -11.83 8.93 -13.56
C CYS A 226 -11.58 10.15 -12.65
N PRO A 227 -11.26 9.96 -11.37
CA PRO A 227 -10.94 11.09 -10.51
C PRO A 227 -9.58 11.71 -10.90
N PRO A 228 -9.40 13.02 -10.71
CA PRO A 228 -8.21 13.73 -11.18
C PRO A 228 -6.88 13.29 -10.51
N TRP A 229 -6.95 12.63 -9.38
CA TRP A 229 -5.77 12.11 -8.67
C TRP A 229 -5.36 10.70 -9.10
N LEU A 230 -6.16 9.98 -9.92
CA LEU A 230 -5.83 8.65 -10.39
C LEU A 230 -4.91 8.72 -11.62
N GLN A 231 -3.76 8.03 -11.54
CA GLN A 231 -2.86 7.83 -12.67
C GLN A 231 -3.40 6.74 -13.59
N HIS A 232 -3.29 6.95 -14.91
CA HIS A 232 -3.89 6.06 -15.91
C HIS A 232 -3.09 4.77 -16.14
N ASP A 233 -1.77 4.82 -15.93
CA ASP A 233 -0.88 3.68 -16.20
C ASP A 233 -0.58 2.91 -14.90
N PRO A 234 -1.09 1.66 -14.77
CA PRO A 234 -0.75 0.82 -13.63
C PRO A 234 0.73 0.39 -13.63
N ILE A 235 1.28 0.22 -12.45
CA ILE A 235 2.60 -0.39 -12.29
C ILE A 235 2.42 -1.90 -12.36
N ASP A 236 2.89 -2.52 -13.44
CA ASP A 236 2.81 -3.97 -13.63
C ASP A 236 4.06 -4.67 -13.06
N VAL A 237 3.85 -5.51 -12.07
CA VAL A 237 4.88 -6.35 -11.44
C VAL A 237 4.50 -7.84 -11.44
N ARG A 238 3.50 -8.27 -12.21
CA ARG A 238 3.01 -9.67 -12.28
C ARG A 238 4.11 -10.66 -12.62
N ASN A 239 5.08 -10.24 -13.41
CA ASN A 239 6.19 -11.07 -13.86
C ASN A 239 7.45 -10.91 -13.00
N ALA A 240 7.40 -10.11 -11.93
CA ALA A 240 8.48 -10.10 -10.96
C ALA A 240 8.60 -11.51 -10.36
N SER A 241 9.72 -12.16 -10.66
CA SER A 241 9.82 -13.60 -10.54
C SER A 241 10.09 -14.05 -9.12
N GLU A 242 9.67 -15.29 -8.82
CA GLU A 242 10.15 -16.06 -7.67
C GLU A 242 11.68 -16.13 -7.60
N GLN A 243 12.40 -15.96 -8.71
CA GLN A 243 13.86 -15.90 -8.74
C GLN A 243 14.42 -14.63 -8.08
N GLU A 244 13.74 -13.47 -8.21
CA GLU A 244 14.11 -12.26 -7.47
C GLU A 244 13.84 -12.46 -5.96
N LEU A 245 12.73 -13.12 -5.61
CA LEU A 245 12.42 -13.52 -4.23
C LEU A 245 13.48 -14.52 -3.69
N ALA A 246 13.80 -15.57 -4.44
CA ALA A 246 14.82 -16.57 -4.07
C ALA A 246 16.22 -15.94 -3.92
N GLN A 247 16.56 -14.93 -4.71
CA GLN A 247 17.80 -14.15 -4.51
C GLN A 247 17.76 -13.31 -3.24
N MET A 248 16.56 -13.01 -2.71
CA MET A 248 16.41 -12.40 -1.39
C MET A 248 16.63 -13.40 -0.25
N GLU A 249 16.37 -14.66 -0.43
CA GLU A 249 16.57 -15.73 0.56
C GLU A 249 18.02 -16.25 0.65
N THR A 250 18.83 -16.07 -0.41
CA THR A 250 20.14 -16.73 -0.55
C THR A 250 21.37 -15.84 -0.31
N ARG A 251 21.21 -14.64 0.18
CA ARG A 251 22.30 -13.73 0.56
C ARG A 251 22.08 -13.20 1.98
#